data_3a54e11814757d769621ebde41dd1f12
#
_entry.id   3a54e11814757d769621ebde41dd1f12
#
_cell.length_a   1.000
_cell.length_b   1.000
_cell.length_c   1.000
_cell.angle_alpha   90.00
_cell.angle_beta   90.00
_cell.angle_gamma   90.00
#
_symmetry.space_group_name_H-M   'P 1'
#
loop_
_entity.id
_entity.type
_entity.pdbx_description
1 polymer ?
#
loop_
_entity_poly.entity_id
_entity_poly.type
_entity_poly.pdbx_seq_one_letter_code
_entity_poly.pdbx_strand_id
1 'polypeptide(L)'
;MASSSSSSFLSVITFLLFAPLCYSRESPSQIPNGTLDLSLLWYGQFTPVQKERVRDFIESLNFDAKEGLDPKVSSWWKVVESYQERYEVKEIYRQKKSNRTIAPRIKVKIVRSYVDDKMNYGKELTIDNGEKLVETAIGNMSKVVPVVILASQVRAHGVGFCSGTCQQYAITVNGSVKGKKQPQPYIMVSNPEVQCPGECAWPFHTADKGPRGMTYQPPSGEIGADALIIQLATGLADLATNSALTEFLFKSESPYRADGNQSSTNYVVDPASKCTRVFGSGAFPGFTGKIRVDPVTGGAFNSHGINHLKFLIPSVWDPKTKSCWTPM
;
A
#
# COMPACT_ATOMS: atom_id res chain seq x y z
N MET A 1 10.73 -30.82 87.79
CA MET A 1 11.09 -29.42 87.58
C MET A 1 11.52 -29.33 86.15
N ALA A 2 10.59 -28.91 85.27
CA ALA A 2 10.86 -28.83 83.85
C ALA A 2 10.73 -27.33 83.45
N SER A 3 11.84 -26.80 82.96
CA SER A 3 11.90 -25.43 82.42
C SER A 3 11.60 -25.46 80.89
N SER A 4 10.53 -24.84 80.48
CA SER A 4 10.20 -24.69 79.09
C SER A 4 10.78 -23.37 78.60
N SER A 5 11.62 -23.41 77.58
CA SER A 5 12.11 -22.27 76.88
C SER A 5 11.30 -22.12 75.55
N SER A 6 10.50 -21.11 75.45
CA SER A 6 9.80 -20.72 74.20
C SER A 6 10.72 -19.91 73.34
N SER A 7 11.07 -20.44 72.16
CA SER A 7 11.78 -19.72 71.13
C SER A 7 10.74 -19.05 70.16
N SER A 8 10.75 -17.72 70.15
CA SER A 8 9.97 -16.91 69.23
C SER A 8 10.60 -16.92 67.86
N PHE A 9 9.92 -17.49 66.85
CA PHE A 9 10.30 -17.34 65.46
C PHE A 9 9.78 -16.01 64.94
N LEU A 10 10.70 -15.08 64.67
CA LEU A 10 10.43 -13.86 63.92
C LEU A 10 10.31 -14.22 62.45
N SER A 11 9.08 -14.18 61.94
CA SER A 11 8.81 -14.35 60.51
C SER A 11 9.06 -13.04 59.81
N VAL A 12 10.18 -12.92 59.10
CA VAL A 12 10.47 -11.78 58.22
C VAL A 12 9.70 -11.96 56.92
N ILE A 13 8.58 -11.26 56.79
CA ILE A 13 7.84 -11.20 55.55
C ILE A 13 8.56 -10.22 54.62
N THR A 14 9.31 -10.77 53.68
CA THR A 14 9.92 -10.00 52.60
C THR A 14 8.85 -9.65 51.60
N PHE A 15 8.34 -8.42 51.65
CA PHE A 15 7.51 -7.84 50.59
C PHE A 15 8.36 -7.63 49.33
N LEU A 16 8.32 -8.58 48.41
CA LEU A 16 8.78 -8.37 47.04
C LEU A 16 7.80 -7.36 46.38
N LEU A 17 8.22 -6.12 46.33
CA LEU A 17 7.60 -5.09 45.50
C LEU A 17 7.78 -5.51 44.05
N PHE A 18 6.78 -6.20 43.50
CA PHE A 18 6.59 -6.29 42.05
C PHE A 18 6.23 -4.90 41.55
N ALA A 19 7.23 -4.09 41.19
CA ALA A 19 7.00 -2.96 40.34
C ALA A 19 6.40 -3.52 39.03
N PRO A 20 5.20 -3.11 38.61
CA PRO A 20 4.73 -3.44 37.29
C PRO A 20 5.71 -2.79 36.32
N LEU A 21 6.51 -3.60 35.63
CA LEU A 21 7.20 -3.17 34.43
C LEU A 21 6.09 -2.64 33.52
N CYS A 22 5.90 -1.33 33.52
CA CYS A 22 5.19 -0.64 32.46
C CYS A 22 5.97 -0.92 31.18
N TYR A 23 5.68 -2.07 30.57
CA TYR A 23 6.01 -2.31 29.21
C TYR A 23 5.21 -1.24 28.43
N SER A 24 5.89 -0.17 28.04
CA SER A 24 5.30 0.81 27.14
C SER A 24 4.99 0.04 25.86
N ARG A 25 3.75 -0.35 25.75
CA ARG A 25 3.18 -0.96 24.55
C ARG A 25 3.26 0.12 23.49
N GLU A 26 4.35 0.14 22.73
CA GLU A 26 4.40 0.95 21.52
C GLU A 26 3.18 0.54 20.71
N SER A 27 2.26 1.47 20.56
CA SER A 27 1.09 1.28 19.71
C SER A 27 1.59 0.84 18.35
N PRO A 28 0.91 -0.14 17.72
CA PRO A 28 1.26 -0.58 16.38
C PRO A 28 1.47 0.66 15.51
N SER A 29 2.48 0.62 14.67
CA SER A 29 2.79 1.71 13.77
C SER A 29 1.60 1.90 12.82
N GLN A 30 0.59 2.63 13.31
CA GLN A 30 -0.31 3.32 12.42
C GLN A 30 0.59 4.07 11.44
N ILE A 31 0.25 4.08 10.17
CA ILE A 31 0.90 5.00 9.24
C ILE A 31 0.92 6.34 9.98
N PRO A 32 2.11 6.87 10.34
CA PRO A 32 2.18 7.94 11.32
C PRO A 32 1.28 9.06 10.83
N ASN A 33 0.34 9.49 11.66
CA ASN A 33 -0.63 10.51 11.31
C ASN A 33 0.11 11.68 10.66
N GLY A 34 0.02 11.80 9.33
CA GLY A 34 0.63 12.89 8.58
C GLY A 34 1.61 12.55 7.45
N THR A 35 2.42 11.50 7.47
CA THR A 35 3.39 11.27 6.39
C THR A 35 3.66 9.80 6.10
N LEU A 36 3.53 9.43 4.84
CA LEU A 36 3.93 8.14 4.28
C LEU A 36 5.22 8.35 3.47
N ASP A 37 6.34 7.98 4.08
CA ASP A 37 7.66 8.13 3.47
C ASP A 37 7.98 6.91 2.60
N LEU A 38 8.13 7.12 1.30
CA LEU A 38 8.38 6.06 0.32
C LEU A 38 9.87 5.99 -0.03
N SER A 39 10.43 4.78 -0.05
CA SER A 39 11.74 4.49 -0.60
C SER A 39 11.58 3.69 -1.88
N LEU A 40 11.87 4.31 -3.04
CA LEU A 40 11.72 3.70 -4.34
C LEU A 40 12.97 2.91 -4.73
N LEU A 41 12.81 1.67 -5.17
CA LEU A 41 13.82 0.87 -5.86
C LEU A 41 13.37 0.62 -7.28
N TRP A 42 14.11 1.16 -8.25
CA TRP A 42 13.94 0.90 -9.66
C TRP A 42 14.84 -0.28 -10.06
N TYR A 43 14.23 -1.42 -10.31
CA TYR A 43 14.97 -2.65 -10.63
C TYR A 43 14.87 -2.97 -12.12
N GLY A 44 15.97 -2.74 -12.82
CA GLY A 44 16.11 -2.83 -14.26
C GLY A 44 16.09 -1.48 -14.97
N GLN A 45 15.83 -1.48 -16.26
CA GLN A 45 15.89 -0.29 -17.12
C GLN A 45 14.51 0.33 -17.30
N PHE A 46 14.44 1.64 -17.14
CA PHE A 46 13.24 2.44 -17.28
C PHE A 46 13.47 3.65 -18.16
N THR A 47 12.47 4.04 -18.93
CA THR A 47 12.49 5.30 -19.66
C THR A 47 12.44 6.49 -18.69
N PRO A 48 12.92 7.67 -19.10
CA PRO A 48 12.71 8.90 -18.34
C PRO A 48 11.24 9.15 -18.04
N VAL A 49 10.36 8.93 -19.03
CA VAL A 49 8.89 9.12 -18.90
C VAL A 49 8.32 8.25 -17.78
N GLN A 50 8.68 6.97 -17.70
CA GLN A 50 8.24 6.08 -16.64
C GLN A 50 8.61 6.59 -15.25
N LYS A 51 9.84 7.06 -15.07
CA LYS A 51 10.34 7.59 -13.79
C LYS A 51 9.67 8.92 -13.42
N GLU A 52 9.50 9.80 -14.38
CA GLU A 52 8.84 11.09 -14.16
C GLU A 52 7.37 10.91 -13.82
N ARG A 53 6.64 10.08 -14.57
CA ARG A 53 5.23 9.80 -14.33
C ARG A 53 4.95 9.28 -12.92
N VAL A 54 5.79 8.38 -12.41
CA VAL A 54 5.66 7.86 -11.04
C VAL A 54 5.90 8.97 -10.01
N ARG A 55 6.91 9.82 -10.20
CA ARG A 55 7.16 10.97 -9.30
C ARG A 55 5.99 11.96 -9.33
N ASP A 56 5.58 12.36 -10.52
CA ASP A 56 4.49 13.32 -10.71
C ASP A 56 3.16 12.80 -10.12
N PHE A 57 2.90 11.51 -10.24
CA PHE A 57 1.73 10.89 -9.63
C PHE A 57 1.79 10.99 -8.09
N ILE A 58 2.92 10.62 -7.48
CA ILE A 58 3.10 10.69 -6.02
C ILE A 58 2.99 12.12 -5.52
N GLU A 59 3.56 13.09 -6.23
CA GLU A 59 3.43 14.51 -5.90
C GLU A 59 1.98 14.98 -6.04
N SER A 60 1.25 14.47 -7.04
CA SER A 60 -0.15 14.81 -7.30
C SER A 60 -1.09 14.36 -6.19
N LEU A 61 -0.74 13.33 -5.40
CA LEU A 61 -1.53 12.91 -4.24
C LEU A 61 -1.66 14.03 -3.19
N ASN A 62 -0.62 14.87 -3.07
CA ASN A 62 -0.59 15.97 -2.10
C ASN A 62 -1.06 17.30 -2.66
N PHE A 63 -1.29 17.37 -3.97
CA PHE A 63 -1.58 18.62 -4.68
C PHE A 63 -3.03 19.03 -4.52
N ASP A 64 -3.27 19.99 -3.63
CA ASP A 64 -4.60 20.52 -3.31
C ASP A 64 -4.70 21.99 -3.78
N ALA A 65 -4.48 22.24 -5.07
CA ALA A 65 -4.72 23.55 -5.63
C ALA A 65 -6.20 23.92 -5.50
N LYS A 66 -6.49 25.10 -4.96
CA LYS A 66 -7.86 25.65 -4.88
C LYS A 66 -8.46 25.84 -6.27
N GLU A 67 -7.62 26.21 -7.22
CA GLU A 67 -7.95 26.37 -8.63
C GLU A 67 -7.31 25.21 -9.39
N GLY A 68 -8.06 24.47 -10.11
CA GLY A 68 -7.56 23.35 -10.89
C GLY A 68 -8.69 22.56 -11.50
N LEU A 69 -8.32 21.77 -12.48
CA LEU A 69 -9.24 20.94 -13.22
C LEU A 69 -9.67 19.76 -12.38
N ASP A 70 -10.93 19.66 -12.05
CA ASP A 70 -11.50 18.48 -11.40
C ASP A 70 -11.87 17.41 -12.44
N PRO A 71 -11.87 16.13 -12.04
CA PRO A 71 -11.41 15.58 -10.76
C PRO A 71 -9.90 15.54 -10.63
N LYS A 72 -9.41 15.59 -9.38
CA LYS A 72 -7.97 15.59 -9.05
C LYS A 72 -7.53 14.26 -8.50
N VAL A 73 -6.26 13.91 -8.71
CA VAL A 73 -5.59 12.78 -8.06
C VAL A 73 -5.69 12.91 -6.52
N SER A 74 -5.52 14.13 -5.99
CA SER A 74 -5.67 14.39 -4.55
C SER A 74 -7.10 14.18 -4.04
N SER A 75 -8.12 14.37 -4.86
CA SER A 75 -9.51 14.07 -4.49
C SER A 75 -9.73 12.55 -4.33
N TRP A 76 -9.12 11.76 -5.20
CA TRP A 76 -9.09 10.31 -5.09
C TRP A 76 -8.36 9.88 -3.81
N TRP A 77 -7.21 10.51 -3.50
CA TRP A 77 -6.44 10.20 -2.29
C TRP A 77 -7.20 10.54 -1.00
N LYS A 78 -8.01 11.59 -0.99
CA LYS A 78 -8.89 11.93 0.15
C LYS A 78 -9.88 10.82 0.49
N VAL A 79 -10.34 10.04 -0.49
CA VAL A 79 -11.19 8.85 -0.20
C VAL A 79 -10.38 7.79 0.53
N VAL A 80 -9.14 7.56 0.11
CA VAL A 80 -8.21 6.65 0.80
C VAL A 80 -7.92 7.12 2.23
N GLU A 81 -7.64 8.42 2.42
CA GLU A 81 -7.43 9.03 3.74
C GLU A 81 -8.63 8.87 4.67
N SER A 82 -9.86 8.90 4.14
CA SER A 82 -11.09 8.78 4.93
C SER A 82 -11.24 7.45 5.67
N TYR A 83 -10.48 6.43 5.28
CA TYR A 83 -10.44 5.17 6.01
C TYR A 83 -9.79 5.31 7.39
N GLN A 84 -8.87 6.26 7.56
CA GLN A 84 -8.20 6.51 8.85
C GLN A 84 -9.18 7.09 9.88
N GLU A 85 -10.17 7.89 9.46
CA GLU A 85 -11.21 8.43 10.35
C GLU A 85 -11.93 7.31 11.13
N ARG A 86 -12.11 6.14 10.52
CA ARG A 86 -12.79 5.01 11.16
C ARG A 86 -11.97 4.35 12.25
N TYR A 87 -10.65 4.40 12.14
CA TYR A 87 -9.76 3.82 13.15
C TYR A 87 -9.64 4.73 14.36
N GLU A 88 -9.51 6.03 14.15
CA GLU A 88 -9.51 7.02 15.22
C GLU A 88 -10.82 7.03 15.99
N VAL A 89 -11.97 6.93 15.31
CA VAL A 89 -13.28 6.86 15.98
C VAL A 89 -13.40 5.63 16.88
N LYS A 90 -12.92 4.45 16.46
CA LYS A 90 -12.91 3.26 17.33
C LYS A 90 -12.02 3.43 18.55
N GLU A 91 -10.87 4.08 18.41
CA GLU A 91 -9.96 4.32 19.51
C GLU A 91 -10.46 5.43 20.46
N ILE A 92 -11.11 6.47 19.92
CA ILE A 92 -11.77 7.54 20.71
C ILE A 92 -12.94 7.00 21.53
N TYR A 93 -13.74 6.08 20.99
CA TYR A 93 -14.81 5.41 21.77
C TYR A 93 -14.23 4.57 22.91
N ARG A 94 -13.01 4.05 22.78
CA ARG A 94 -12.30 3.39 23.89
C ARG A 94 -11.76 4.37 24.93
N GLN A 95 -11.37 5.59 24.54
CA GLN A 95 -10.65 6.53 25.42
C GLN A 95 -11.45 7.75 25.89
N LYS A 96 -12.71 7.91 25.51
CA LYS A 96 -13.60 9.02 25.95
C LYS A 96 -12.97 10.44 25.96
N LYS A 97 -12.16 10.81 24.99
CA LYS A 97 -11.65 12.20 24.93
C LYS A 97 -11.41 12.67 23.50
N SER A 98 -12.03 13.81 23.20
CA SER A 98 -11.73 14.84 22.20
C SER A 98 -12.76 15.05 21.09
N ASN A 99 -13.34 16.25 21.09
CA ASN A 99 -14.38 16.77 20.18
C ASN A 99 -13.80 17.45 18.92
N ARG A 100 -12.69 16.98 18.35
CA ARG A 100 -12.19 17.50 17.06
C ARG A 100 -11.92 16.36 16.08
N THR A 101 -12.87 16.11 15.22
CA THR A 101 -12.70 15.34 13.99
C THR A 101 -11.98 16.22 12.96
N ILE A 102 -10.66 16.21 13.00
CA ILE A 102 -9.87 16.69 11.88
C ILE A 102 -9.62 15.45 11.02
N ALA A 103 -10.11 15.46 9.78
CA ALA A 103 -9.83 14.37 8.84
C ALA A 103 -8.30 14.20 8.71
N PRO A 104 -7.75 13.01 8.99
CA PRO A 104 -6.32 12.79 8.90
C PRO A 104 -5.88 12.97 7.45
N ARG A 105 -4.82 13.71 7.25
CA ARG A 105 -4.15 13.85 5.95
C ARG A 105 -2.92 12.99 5.93
N ILE A 106 -2.83 12.10 4.95
CA ILE A 106 -1.65 11.28 4.71
C ILE A 106 -0.83 11.91 3.59
N LYS A 107 0.20 12.68 3.98
CA LYS A 107 1.13 13.24 3.02
C LYS A 107 2.09 12.16 2.53
N VAL A 108 2.12 11.91 1.23
CA VAL A 108 3.02 10.93 0.61
C VAL A 108 4.28 11.61 0.11
N LYS A 109 5.46 11.08 0.44
CA LYS A 109 6.75 11.64 0.02
C LYS A 109 7.70 10.56 -0.44
N ILE A 110 8.47 10.84 -1.48
CA ILE A 110 9.63 10.06 -1.85
C ILE A 110 10.83 10.58 -1.05
N VAL A 111 11.33 9.77 -0.13
CA VAL A 111 12.49 10.13 0.70
C VAL A 111 13.79 9.52 0.18
N ARG A 112 13.68 8.50 -0.68
CA ARG A 112 14.80 7.87 -1.35
C ARG A 112 14.37 7.32 -2.70
N SER A 113 15.27 7.39 -3.67
CA SER A 113 15.11 6.73 -4.97
C SER A 113 16.45 6.11 -5.36
N TYR A 114 16.47 4.80 -5.53
CA TYR A 114 17.64 4.01 -5.89
C TYR A 114 17.38 3.25 -7.20
N VAL A 115 18.40 3.13 -8.05
CA VAL A 115 18.32 2.43 -9.33
C VAL A 115 19.29 1.27 -9.33
N ASP A 116 18.81 0.06 -9.56
CA ASP A 116 19.60 -1.13 -9.86
C ASP A 116 19.38 -1.55 -11.32
N ASP A 117 20.04 -0.87 -12.24
CA ASP A 117 19.95 -1.13 -13.67
C ASP A 117 20.70 -2.39 -14.10
N LYS A 118 21.61 -2.89 -13.26
CA LYS A 118 22.36 -4.13 -13.47
C LYS A 118 21.57 -5.37 -13.11
N MET A 119 20.46 -5.20 -12.37
CA MET A 119 19.63 -6.30 -11.91
C MET A 119 20.44 -7.35 -11.13
N ASN A 120 21.04 -6.92 -10.02
CA ASN A 120 21.98 -7.73 -9.23
C ASN A 120 21.43 -9.08 -8.74
N TYR A 121 20.11 -9.25 -8.74
CA TYR A 121 19.44 -10.52 -8.41
C TYR A 121 18.89 -11.25 -9.64
N GLY A 122 19.33 -10.86 -10.86
CA GLY A 122 18.92 -11.45 -12.12
C GLY A 122 17.60 -10.94 -12.67
N LYS A 123 17.22 -11.44 -13.86
CA LYS A 123 15.98 -11.06 -14.53
C LYS A 123 14.79 -11.95 -14.13
N GLU A 124 15.04 -13.15 -13.63
CA GLU A 124 14.04 -14.09 -13.15
C GLU A 124 13.99 -13.99 -11.62
N LEU A 125 12.93 -13.43 -11.07
CA LEU A 125 12.81 -13.24 -9.64
C LEU A 125 12.15 -14.44 -8.95
N THR A 126 12.80 -14.91 -7.91
CA THR A 126 12.24 -15.83 -6.91
C THR A 126 11.67 -15.03 -5.73
N ILE A 127 10.94 -15.69 -4.84
CA ILE A 127 10.44 -15.10 -3.60
C ILE A 127 11.60 -14.51 -2.78
N ASP A 128 12.68 -15.29 -2.59
CA ASP A 128 13.86 -14.86 -1.83
C ASP A 128 14.53 -13.62 -2.43
N ASN A 129 14.57 -13.54 -3.77
CA ASN A 129 15.11 -12.37 -4.46
C ASN A 129 14.18 -11.16 -4.30
N GLY A 130 12.86 -11.39 -4.29
CA GLY A 130 11.88 -10.35 -3.99
C GLY A 130 12.09 -9.74 -2.60
N GLU A 131 12.32 -10.56 -1.57
CA GLU A 131 12.63 -10.08 -0.22
C GLU A 131 13.93 -9.27 -0.16
N LYS A 132 14.99 -9.71 -0.84
CA LYS A 132 16.25 -8.97 -0.93
C LYS A 132 16.09 -7.60 -1.63
N LEU A 133 15.19 -7.50 -2.62
CA LEU A 133 14.87 -6.22 -3.25
C LEU A 133 14.18 -5.29 -2.26
N VAL A 134 13.27 -5.80 -1.45
CA VAL A 134 12.61 -5.03 -0.38
C VAL A 134 13.65 -4.54 0.65
N GLU A 135 14.56 -5.41 1.09
CA GLU A 135 15.66 -5.03 1.98
C GLU A 135 16.56 -3.95 1.36
N THR A 136 16.87 -4.07 0.07
CA THR A 136 17.65 -3.07 -0.68
C THR A 136 16.92 -1.72 -0.73
N ALA A 137 15.60 -1.74 -0.93
CA ALA A 137 14.77 -0.54 -0.92
C ALA A 137 14.72 0.11 0.47
N ILE A 138 14.68 -0.65 1.54
CA ILE A 138 14.75 -0.14 2.93
C ILE A 138 16.11 0.50 3.19
N GLY A 139 17.20 -0.18 2.83
CA GLY A 139 18.56 0.23 3.17
C GLY A 139 18.73 0.38 4.68
N ASN A 140 19.27 1.53 5.10
CA ASN A 140 19.50 1.83 6.53
C ASN A 140 18.38 2.67 7.17
N MET A 141 17.24 2.84 6.47
CA MET A 141 16.17 3.71 6.94
C MET A 141 15.19 2.94 7.84
N SER A 142 14.64 3.65 8.82
CA SER A 142 13.54 3.18 9.64
C SER A 142 12.27 3.95 9.29
N LYS A 143 11.11 3.31 9.41
CA LYS A 143 9.79 3.93 9.19
C LYS A 143 9.55 4.43 7.76
N VAL A 144 10.09 3.75 6.77
CA VAL A 144 9.80 3.99 5.36
C VAL A 144 9.00 2.83 4.79
N VAL A 145 8.22 3.09 3.75
CA VAL A 145 7.59 2.04 2.95
C VAL A 145 8.43 1.82 1.70
N PRO A 146 9.08 0.67 1.56
CA PRO A 146 9.77 0.32 0.34
C PRO A 146 8.76 0.09 -0.79
N VAL A 147 9.05 0.68 -1.93
CA VAL A 147 8.32 0.49 -3.18
C VAL A 147 9.29 -0.05 -4.21
N VAL A 148 9.16 -1.33 -4.53
CA VAL A 148 9.97 -1.99 -5.54
C VAL A 148 9.25 -1.91 -6.87
N ILE A 149 9.89 -1.30 -7.88
CA ILE A 149 9.35 -1.13 -9.21
C ILE A 149 10.19 -1.97 -10.16
N LEU A 150 9.58 -3.00 -10.75
CA LEU A 150 10.22 -3.94 -11.64
C LEU A 150 10.06 -3.48 -13.10
N ALA A 151 11.15 -3.45 -13.83
CA ALA A 151 11.14 -3.10 -15.25
C ALA A 151 10.53 -4.22 -16.11
N SER A 152 10.09 -3.88 -17.33
CA SER A 152 9.40 -4.80 -18.25
C SER A 152 10.22 -6.06 -18.64
N GLN A 153 11.55 -5.97 -18.57
CA GLN A 153 12.44 -7.11 -18.83
C GLN A 153 12.63 -8.05 -17.64
N VAL A 154 12.07 -7.73 -16.47
CA VAL A 154 12.18 -8.54 -15.25
C VAL A 154 10.99 -9.48 -15.16
N ARG A 155 11.23 -10.78 -15.16
CA ARG A 155 10.21 -11.80 -15.00
C ARG A 155 9.95 -12.08 -13.52
N ALA A 156 8.75 -11.80 -13.11
CA ALA A 156 8.36 -11.83 -11.70
C ALA A 156 7.29 -12.91 -11.40
N HIS A 157 7.21 -13.95 -12.22
CA HIS A 157 6.28 -15.05 -12.00
C HIS A 157 6.54 -15.77 -10.67
N GLY A 158 7.80 -15.89 -10.26
CA GLY A 158 8.18 -16.48 -8.98
C GLY A 158 7.62 -15.75 -7.76
N VAL A 159 7.25 -14.48 -7.90
CA VAL A 159 6.59 -13.66 -6.86
C VAL A 159 5.11 -13.40 -7.17
N GLY A 160 4.52 -14.15 -8.13
CA GLY A 160 3.08 -14.17 -8.38
C GLY A 160 2.55 -13.18 -9.41
N PHE A 161 3.40 -12.35 -10.03
CA PHE A 161 2.95 -11.43 -11.08
C PHE A 161 2.52 -12.15 -12.34
N CYS A 162 1.60 -11.56 -13.10
CA CYS A 162 1.02 -12.14 -14.32
C CYS A 162 0.26 -13.46 -14.11
N SER A 163 -0.19 -13.71 -12.89
CA SER A 163 -0.99 -14.89 -12.52
C SER A 163 -2.25 -14.47 -11.76
N GLY A 164 -2.93 -13.44 -12.26
CA GLY A 164 -4.07 -12.80 -11.60
C GLY A 164 -3.68 -11.61 -10.71
N THR A 165 -2.38 -11.38 -10.52
CA THR A 165 -1.85 -10.29 -9.67
C THR A 165 -0.95 -9.40 -10.51
N CYS A 166 -1.18 -8.08 -10.44
CA CYS A 166 -0.43 -7.06 -11.17
C CYS A 166 0.43 -6.18 -10.25
N GLN A 167 0.12 -6.17 -8.99
CA GLN A 167 0.88 -5.52 -7.92
C GLN A 167 0.78 -6.38 -6.67
N GLN A 168 1.70 -6.19 -5.77
CA GLN A 168 1.68 -6.82 -4.47
C GLN A 168 1.95 -5.77 -3.39
N TYR A 169 1.08 -5.73 -2.38
CA TYR A 169 1.46 -5.17 -1.10
C TYR A 169 1.50 -6.31 -0.11
N ALA A 170 2.50 -6.34 0.71
CA ALA A 170 2.69 -7.41 1.69
C ALA A 170 3.58 -6.90 2.83
N ILE A 171 3.92 -7.82 3.71
CA ILE A 171 4.81 -7.57 4.82
C ILE A 171 5.92 -8.59 4.78
N THR A 172 7.15 -8.12 4.76
CA THR A 172 8.28 -9.00 4.97
C THR A 172 8.50 -9.24 6.47
N VAL A 173 8.62 -10.49 6.86
CA VAL A 173 8.98 -10.87 8.23
C VAL A 173 10.48 -10.84 8.48
N ASN A 174 11.27 -10.71 7.41
CA ASN A 174 12.73 -10.72 7.43
C ASN A 174 13.35 -9.32 7.36
N GLY A 175 12.55 -8.27 7.26
CA GLY A 175 13.06 -6.90 7.24
C GLY A 175 13.95 -6.64 8.44
N SER A 176 15.22 -6.32 8.19
CA SER A 176 16.18 -6.01 9.25
C SER A 176 16.43 -4.52 9.33
N VAL A 177 15.92 -3.88 10.36
CA VAL A 177 16.25 -2.48 10.66
C VAL A 177 17.22 -2.47 11.84
N LYS A 178 18.44 -1.97 11.61
CA LYS A 178 19.50 -1.92 12.63
C LYS A 178 19.79 -3.29 13.30
N GLY A 179 19.77 -4.37 12.49
CA GLY A 179 20.05 -5.73 12.99
C GLY A 179 18.90 -6.38 13.77
N LYS A 180 17.75 -5.73 13.90
CA LYS A 180 16.55 -6.33 14.48
C LYS A 180 15.57 -6.67 13.37
N LYS A 181 15.13 -7.92 13.32
CA LYS A 181 14.04 -8.34 12.42
C LYS A 181 12.76 -7.64 12.84
N GLN A 182 12.22 -6.83 11.96
CA GLN A 182 10.92 -6.16 12.17
C GLN A 182 10.05 -6.37 10.94
N PRO A 183 8.76 -6.68 11.14
CA PRO A 183 7.81 -6.72 10.05
C PRO A 183 7.79 -5.37 9.33
N GLN A 184 7.92 -5.38 8.01
CA GLN A 184 7.99 -4.17 7.20
C GLN A 184 6.98 -4.26 6.07
N PRO A 185 5.98 -3.37 6.01
CA PRO A 185 5.07 -3.30 4.88
C PRO A 185 5.81 -2.80 3.64
N TYR A 186 5.48 -3.36 2.48
CA TYR A 186 6.07 -2.95 1.21
C TYR A 186 5.06 -3.01 0.07
N ILE A 187 5.36 -2.31 -1.00
CA ILE A 187 4.66 -2.38 -2.27
C ILE A 187 5.64 -2.86 -3.34
N MET A 188 5.22 -3.82 -4.15
CA MET A 188 5.94 -4.24 -5.34
C MET A 188 5.02 -4.13 -6.55
N VAL A 189 5.48 -3.46 -7.60
CA VAL A 189 4.77 -3.29 -8.86
C VAL A 189 5.65 -3.73 -10.02
N SER A 190 5.05 -4.30 -11.06
CA SER A 190 5.76 -4.73 -12.26
C SER A 190 5.31 -3.92 -13.47
N ASN A 191 6.24 -3.52 -14.33
CA ASN A 191 5.88 -2.98 -15.64
C ASN A 191 5.37 -4.11 -16.53
N PRO A 192 4.05 -4.18 -16.84
CA PRO A 192 3.45 -5.31 -17.53
C PRO A 192 3.59 -5.24 -19.04
N GLU A 193 4.20 -4.21 -19.58
CA GLU A 193 4.18 -3.88 -21.01
C GLU A 193 4.61 -5.03 -21.94
N VAL A 194 5.53 -5.89 -21.45
CA VAL A 194 6.05 -7.01 -22.24
C VAL A 194 5.49 -8.37 -21.81
N GLN A 195 5.33 -8.58 -20.49
CA GLN A 195 5.08 -9.94 -19.98
C GLN A 195 3.61 -10.31 -19.92
N CYS A 196 2.74 -9.42 -19.51
CA CYS A 196 1.30 -9.66 -19.37
C CYS A 196 0.47 -8.40 -19.63
N PRO A 197 0.64 -7.75 -20.79
CA PRO A 197 -0.03 -6.49 -21.05
C PRO A 197 -1.56 -6.62 -21.04
N GLY A 198 -2.11 -7.71 -21.54
CA GLY A 198 -3.55 -7.96 -21.56
C GLY A 198 -4.16 -8.24 -20.19
N GLU A 199 -3.34 -8.64 -19.21
CA GLU A 199 -3.79 -8.83 -17.83
C GLU A 199 -3.62 -7.55 -16.99
N CYS A 200 -2.45 -6.92 -17.08
CA CYS A 200 -2.02 -5.90 -16.15
C CYS A 200 -1.87 -4.49 -16.76
N ALA A 201 -1.96 -4.32 -18.06
CA ALA A 201 -1.94 -3.01 -18.72
C ALA A 201 -3.32 -2.58 -19.29
N TRP A 202 -4.38 -3.35 -19.05
CA TRP A 202 -5.72 -2.91 -19.39
C TRP A 202 -6.08 -1.65 -18.58
N PRO A 203 -6.68 -0.61 -19.18
CA PRO A 203 -7.31 -0.58 -20.51
C PRO A 203 -6.41 -0.08 -21.64
N PHE A 204 -5.12 0.05 -21.47
CA PHE A 204 -4.19 0.49 -22.52
C PHE A 204 -3.78 -0.65 -23.47
N HIS A 205 -4.07 -1.88 -23.11
CA HIS A 205 -3.88 -3.08 -23.93
C HIS A 205 -5.15 -3.92 -23.94
N THR A 206 -5.36 -4.68 -25.00
CA THR A 206 -6.49 -5.62 -25.11
C THR A 206 -6.41 -6.66 -24.00
N ALA A 207 -7.51 -6.93 -23.31
CA ALA A 207 -7.57 -7.91 -22.24
C ALA A 207 -7.36 -9.35 -22.78
N ASP A 208 -6.55 -10.14 -22.06
CA ASP A 208 -6.30 -11.54 -22.40
C ASP A 208 -7.48 -12.44 -22.03
N LYS A 209 -8.19 -12.09 -20.93
CA LYS A 209 -9.31 -12.87 -20.39
C LYS A 209 -10.56 -12.02 -20.25
N GLY A 210 -11.71 -12.65 -20.44
CA GLY A 210 -13.01 -11.98 -20.35
C GLY A 210 -13.37 -11.18 -21.60
N PRO A 211 -14.33 -10.26 -21.51
CA PRO A 211 -14.65 -9.37 -22.61
C PRO A 211 -13.42 -8.54 -22.97
N ARG A 212 -13.04 -8.56 -24.26
CA ARG A 212 -11.85 -7.81 -24.72
C ARG A 212 -12.01 -6.31 -24.51
N GLY A 213 -13.24 -5.81 -24.64
CA GLY A 213 -13.58 -4.42 -24.37
C GLY A 213 -12.90 -3.42 -25.29
N MET A 214 -12.99 -2.17 -24.88
CA MET A 214 -12.30 -1.07 -25.56
C MET A 214 -10.89 -0.90 -25.01
N THR A 215 -9.96 -0.56 -25.90
CA THR A 215 -8.61 -0.12 -25.53
C THR A 215 -8.48 1.37 -25.74
N TYR A 216 -7.65 2.00 -24.93
CA TYR A 216 -7.43 3.44 -24.92
C TYR A 216 -5.95 3.76 -25.07
N GLN A 217 -5.66 4.95 -25.58
CA GLN A 217 -4.30 5.48 -25.56
C GLN A 217 -3.92 5.88 -24.14
N PRO A 218 -2.71 5.56 -23.69
CA PRO A 218 -2.22 6.00 -22.38
C PRO A 218 -2.01 7.52 -22.34
N PRO A 219 -2.31 8.21 -21.23
CA PRO A 219 -2.16 9.67 -21.13
C PRO A 219 -0.73 10.17 -21.34
N SER A 220 0.28 9.38 -21.01
CA SER A 220 1.69 9.72 -21.24
C SER A 220 2.21 9.38 -22.64
N GLY A 221 1.44 8.59 -23.41
CA GLY A 221 1.90 7.97 -24.66
C GLY A 221 2.65 6.65 -24.48
N GLU A 222 3.02 6.26 -23.25
CA GLU A 222 3.72 5.02 -22.93
C GLU A 222 2.84 4.08 -22.09
N ILE A 223 2.52 2.89 -22.63
CA ILE A 223 1.70 1.89 -21.92
C ILE A 223 2.33 1.52 -20.57
N GLY A 224 3.64 1.24 -20.57
CA GLY A 224 4.35 0.84 -19.37
C GLY A 224 4.34 1.90 -18.28
N ALA A 225 4.41 3.19 -18.64
CA ALA A 225 4.36 4.28 -17.69
C ALA A 225 3.00 4.38 -16.98
N ASP A 226 1.91 4.41 -17.76
CA ASP A 226 0.57 4.59 -17.19
C ASP A 226 0.02 3.30 -16.55
N ALA A 227 0.43 2.12 -17.02
CA ALA A 227 0.12 0.85 -16.34
C ALA A 227 0.81 0.75 -14.96
N LEU A 228 2.05 1.23 -14.84
CA LEU A 228 2.71 1.36 -13.53
C LEU A 228 1.95 2.28 -12.58
N ILE A 229 1.37 3.37 -13.08
CA ILE A 229 0.55 4.28 -12.25
C ILE A 229 -0.69 3.57 -11.72
N ILE A 230 -1.40 2.80 -12.56
CA ILE A 230 -2.57 2.03 -12.12
C ILE A 230 -2.21 1.09 -10.98
N GLN A 231 -1.11 0.35 -11.12
CA GLN A 231 -0.68 -0.61 -10.12
C GLN A 231 -0.18 0.07 -8.84
N LEU A 232 0.59 1.14 -8.96
CA LEU A 232 1.08 1.90 -7.82
C LEU A 232 -0.07 2.55 -7.05
N ALA A 233 -1.05 3.12 -7.74
CA ALA A 233 -2.25 3.67 -7.13
C ALA A 233 -3.00 2.61 -6.33
N THR A 234 -3.20 1.42 -6.93
CA THR A 234 -3.84 0.29 -6.24
C THR A 234 -3.04 -0.11 -5.00
N GLY A 235 -1.75 -0.35 -5.13
CA GLY A 235 -0.90 -0.76 -4.01
C GLY A 235 -0.83 0.27 -2.88
N LEU A 236 -0.80 1.56 -3.19
CA LEU A 236 -0.84 2.63 -2.18
C LEU A 236 -2.19 2.70 -1.48
N ALA A 237 -3.29 2.54 -2.21
CA ALA A 237 -4.62 2.52 -1.63
C ALA A 237 -4.80 1.29 -0.71
N ASP A 238 -4.41 0.11 -1.16
CA ASP A 238 -4.49 -1.13 -0.39
C ASP A 238 -3.64 -1.02 0.89
N LEU A 239 -2.41 -0.54 0.79
CA LEU A 239 -1.54 -0.33 1.93
C LEU A 239 -2.16 0.65 2.94
N ALA A 240 -2.64 1.80 2.47
CA ALA A 240 -3.13 2.86 3.34
C ALA A 240 -4.49 2.55 3.98
N THR A 241 -5.26 1.65 3.40
CA THR A 241 -6.61 1.31 3.87
C THR A 241 -6.70 -0.02 4.61
N ASN A 242 -5.64 -0.83 4.58
CA ASN A 242 -5.63 -2.15 5.21
C ASN A 242 -5.23 -2.09 6.70
N SER A 243 -6.25 -1.98 7.57
CA SER A 243 -6.03 -2.03 9.02
C SER A 243 -5.80 -3.43 9.54
N ALA A 244 -6.34 -4.44 8.87
CA ALA A 244 -6.16 -5.83 9.30
C ALA A 244 -4.68 -6.20 9.19
N LEU A 245 -3.98 -5.69 8.19
CA LEU A 245 -2.55 -5.83 8.03
C LEU A 245 -1.79 -5.21 9.21
N THR A 246 -2.19 -4.01 9.64
CA THR A 246 -1.63 -3.34 10.81
C THR A 246 -1.95 -4.10 12.10
N GLU A 247 -3.18 -4.59 12.24
CA GLU A 247 -3.62 -5.37 13.41
C GLU A 247 -2.94 -6.75 13.48
N PHE A 248 -2.74 -7.40 12.33
CA PHE A 248 -2.03 -8.66 12.20
C PHE A 248 -0.57 -8.55 12.64
N LEU A 249 0.12 -7.47 12.25
CA LEU A 249 1.52 -7.25 12.55
C LEU A 249 1.82 -7.04 14.02
N PHE A 250 0.87 -6.53 14.77
CA PHE A 250 1.11 -6.02 16.12
C PHE A 250 0.34 -6.76 17.20
N LYS A 251 -0.58 -7.67 16.84
CA LYS A 251 -1.12 -8.66 17.76
C LYS A 251 -0.25 -9.91 17.67
N SER A 252 0.49 -10.18 18.73
CA SER A 252 1.41 -11.32 18.86
C SER A 252 0.74 -12.71 18.80
N GLU A 253 -0.54 -12.79 18.45
CA GLU A 253 -1.26 -14.02 18.20
C GLU A 253 -1.37 -14.23 16.69
N SER A 254 -0.50 -15.08 16.16
CA SER A 254 -0.56 -15.51 14.77
C SER A 254 -1.95 -16.09 14.46
N PRO A 255 -2.67 -15.60 13.45
CA PRO A 255 -3.89 -16.25 12.97
C PRO A 255 -3.60 -17.59 12.28
N TYR A 256 -2.34 -17.87 11.98
CA TYR A 256 -1.87 -19.19 11.57
C TYR A 256 -1.61 -20.03 12.80
N ARG A 257 -2.64 -20.70 13.29
CA ARG A 257 -2.42 -21.88 14.13
C ARG A 257 -1.79 -22.96 13.27
N ALA A 258 -0.73 -23.55 13.81
CA ALA A 258 -0.02 -24.68 13.19
C ALA A 258 -0.90 -25.95 13.00
N ASP A 259 -2.17 -25.89 13.42
CA ASP A 259 -3.15 -26.99 13.34
C ASP A 259 -4.05 -26.99 12.09
N GLY A 260 -3.79 -26.12 11.14
CA GLY A 260 -4.51 -26.10 9.85
C GLY A 260 -6.01 -25.80 9.92
N ASN A 261 -6.56 -25.47 11.08
CA ASN A 261 -7.95 -25.09 11.23
C ASN A 261 -8.10 -23.59 10.93
N GLN A 262 -8.60 -23.27 9.74
CA GLN A 262 -8.96 -21.92 9.34
C GLN A 262 -10.05 -21.39 10.28
N SER A 263 -9.65 -20.65 11.27
CA SER A 263 -10.56 -19.72 11.93
C SER A 263 -11.07 -18.76 10.86
N SER A 264 -12.38 -18.62 10.73
CA SER A 264 -13.03 -17.70 9.81
C SER A 264 -12.62 -16.25 10.12
N THR A 265 -11.45 -15.89 9.69
CA THR A 265 -11.04 -14.49 9.66
C THR A 265 -11.89 -13.81 8.60
N ASN A 266 -12.68 -12.83 9.02
CA ASN A 266 -13.31 -11.91 8.09
C ASN A 266 -12.18 -11.26 7.26
N TYR A 267 -11.92 -11.80 6.07
CA TYR A 267 -11.03 -11.18 5.12
C TYR A 267 -11.59 -9.78 4.84
N VAL A 268 -10.92 -8.78 5.34
CA VAL A 268 -11.21 -7.41 4.92
C VAL A 268 -10.71 -7.34 3.49
N VAL A 269 -11.63 -7.42 2.54
CA VAL A 269 -11.33 -7.24 1.13
C VAL A 269 -10.78 -5.84 0.97
N ASP A 270 -9.59 -5.72 0.40
CA ASP A 270 -8.94 -4.44 0.18
C ASP A 270 -9.84 -3.52 -0.65
N PRO A 271 -9.95 -2.24 -0.28
CA PRO A 271 -10.86 -1.32 -0.93
C PRO A 271 -10.62 -1.17 -2.43
N ALA A 272 -9.36 -1.11 -2.84
CA ALA A 272 -9.00 -1.04 -4.26
C ALA A 272 -9.37 -2.33 -4.99
N SER A 273 -9.17 -3.50 -4.37
CA SER A 273 -9.52 -4.80 -4.95
C SER A 273 -11.02 -4.96 -5.20
N LYS A 274 -11.87 -4.30 -4.43
CA LYS A 274 -13.32 -4.28 -4.69
C LYS A 274 -13.71 -3.57 -5.96
N CYS A 275 -12.92 -2.60 -6.40
CA CYS A 275 -13.17 -1.77 -7.57
C CYS A 275 -12.22 -2.09 -8.73
N THR A 276 -11.77 -3.34 -8.81
CA THR A 276 -10.85 -3.78 -9.87
C THR A 276 -11.44 -3.49 -11.25
N ARG A 277 -10.62 -2.88 -12.12
CA ARG A 277 -10.99 -2.51 -13.50
C ARG A 277 -12.16 -1.50 -13.62
N VAL A 278 -12.46 -0.79 -12.55
CA VAL A 278 -13.41 0.32 -12.57
C VAL A 278 -12.63 1.64 -12.60
N PHE A 279 -12.85 2.47 -13.61
CA PHE A 279 -12.16 3.76 -13.76
C PHE A 279 -13.15 4.94 -13.85
N GLY A 280 -14.41 4.65 -14.13
CA GLY A 280 -15.45 5.65 -14.24
C GLY A 280 -16.83 5.08 -13.93
N SER A 281 -17.83 5.95 -13.85
CA SER A 281 -19.20 5.55 -13.56
C SER A 281 -19.79 4.66 -14.67
N GLY A 282 -20.60 3.67 -14.29
CA GLY A 282 -21.20 2.73 -15.20
C GLY A 282 -20.24 1.70 -15.78
N ALA A 283 -19.12 1.42 -15.10
CA ALA A 283 -18.19 0.36 -15.48
C ALA A 283 -18.82 -1.03 -15.37
N PHE A 284 -18.47 -1.91 -16.32
CA PHE A 284 -18.82 -3.32 -16.31
C PHE A 284 -17.69 -4.13 -16.99
N PRO A 285 -17.67 -5.45 -16.91
CA PRO A 285 -16.62 -6.25 -17.53
C PRO A 285 -16.38 -5.91 -19.00
N GLY A 286 -15.17 -5.46 -19.33
CA GLY A 286 -14.78 -4.99 -20.65
C GLY A 286 -15.04 -3.50 -20.94
N PHE A 287 -15.64 -2.77 -20.00
CA PHE A 287 -15.85 -1.33 -20.12
C PHE A 287 -15.38 -0.61 -18.84
N THR A 288 -14.51 0.37 -19.00
CA THR A 288 -13.89 1.15 -17.93
C THR A 288 -14.85 1.98 -17.10
N GLY A 289 -16.06 2.20 -17.61
CA GLY A 289 -16.93 3.30 -17.19
C GLY A 289 -16.65 4.57 -18.01
N LYS A 290 -17.38 5.62 -17.69
CA LYS A 290 -17.21 6.94 -18.35
C LYS A 290 -15.87 7.53 -17.95
N ILE A 291 -14.99 7.74 -18.91
CA ILE A 291 -13.69 8.42 -18.77
C ILE A 291 -13.56 9.52 -19.81
N ARG A 292 -12.62 10.42 -19.62
CA ARG A 292 -12.30 11.47 -20.58
C ARG A 292 -11.23 11.01 -21.55
N VAL A 293 -11.24 11.58 -22.73
CA VAL A 293 -10.18 11.45 -23.73
C VAL A 293 -9.63 12.83 -24.02
N ASP A 294 -8.33 12.98 -23.96
CA ASP A 294 -7.68 14.24 -24.32
C ASP A 294 -7.83 14.48 -25.84
N PRO A 295 -8.45 15.57 -26.25
CA PRO A 295 -8.67 15.85 -27.68
C PRO A 295 -7.38 16.10 -28.47
N VAL A 296 -6.28 16.41 -27.78
CA VAL A 296 -4.98 16.68 -28.41
C VAL A 296 -4.15 15.40 -28.54
N THR A 297 -4.05 14.62 -27.48
CA THR A 297 -3.19 13.44 -27.44
C THR A 297 -3.93 12.12 -27.68
N GLY A 298 -5.26 12.11 -27.56
CA GLY A 298 -6.06 10.89 -27.55
C GLY A 298 -5.94 10.07 -26.26
N GLY A 299 -5.15 10.53 -25.29
CA GLY A 299 -4.90 9.84 -24.04
C GLY A 299 -6.14 9.80 -23.14
N ALA A 300 -6.46 8.61 -22.64
CA ALA A 300 -7.60 8.42 -21.75
C ALA A 300 -7.23 8.76 -20.31
N PHE A 301 -8.08 9.51 -19.61
CA PHE A 301 -7.83 9.93 -18.24
C PHE A 301 -9.13 10.11 -17.46
N ASN A 302 -8.99 10.10 -16.15
CA ASN A 302 -10.09 10.40 -15.22
C ASN A 302 -9.68 11.35 -14.09
N SER A 303 -8.42 11.77 -14.03
CA SER A 303 -7.92 12.66 -13.00
C SER A 303 -6.83 13.59 -13.50
N HIS A 304 -6.76 14.76 -12.88
CA HIS A 304 -5.72 15.75 -13.10
C HIS A 304 -4.74 15.79 -11.94
N GLY A 305 -3.45 15.85 -12.25
CA GLY A 305 -2.36 16.01 -11.29
C GLY A 305 -1.72 17.39 -11.33
N ILE A 306 -0.50 17.47 -10.79
CA ILE A 306 0.37 18.65 -10.89
C ILE A 306 0.60 19.01 -12.36
N ASN A 307 0.92 20.28 -12.62
CA ASN A 307 1.28 20.77 -13.95
C ASN A 307 0.29 20.38 -15.07
N HIS A 308 -1.01 20.26 -14.72
CA HIS A 308 -2.08 19.83 -15.64
C HIS A 308 -1.90 18.42 -16.22
N LEU A 309 -1.03 17.60 -15.62
CA LEU A 309 -0.86 16.22 -16.04
C LEU A 309 -2.15 15.43 -15.87
N LYS A 310 -2.36 14.49 -16.77
CA LYS A 310 -3.56 13.66 -16.82
C LYS A 310 -3.21 12.22 -16.43
N PHE A 311 -4.04 11.61 -15.60
CA PHE A 311 -3.86 10.25 -15.12
C PHE A 311 -5.14 9.44 -15.30
N LEU A 312 -4.99 8.15 -15.57
CA LEU A 312 -6.06 7.19 -15.47
C LEU A 312 -5.79 6.33 -14.24
N ILE A 313 -6.54 6.56 -13.16
CA ILE A 313 -6.36 5.87 -11.89
C ILE A 313 -7.58 4.99 -11.58
N PRO A 314 -7.39 3.84 -10.90
CA PRO A 314 -8.49 2.95 -10.55
C PRO A 314 -9.41 3.61 -9.52
N SER A 315 -10.67 3.25 -9.57
CA SER A 315 -11.64 3.60 -8.53
C SER A 315 -11.27 2.93 -7.22
N VAL A 316 -11.65 3.55 -6.12
CA VAL A 316 -11.49 2.99 -4.78
C VAL A 316 -12.86 2.87 -4.11
N TRP A 317 -13.05 1.82 -3.32
CA TRP A 317 -14.29 1.66 -2.58
C TRP A 317 -14.46 2.78 -1.56
N ASP A 318 -15.54 3.55 -1.68
CA ASP A 318 -15.89 4.54 -0.67
C ASP A 318 -16.80 3.90 0.38
N PRO A 319 -16.33 3.78 1.61
CA PRO A 319 -17.12 3.20 2.69
C PRO A 319 -18.29 4.09 3.14
N LYS A 320 -18.31 5.38 2.81
CA LYS A 320 -19.38 6.30 3.14
C LYS A 320 -20.58 6.09 2.21
N THR A 321 -20.32 6.02 0.92
CA THR A 321 -21.35 5.81 -0.11
C THR A 321 -21.64 4.34 -0.39
N LYS A 322 -20.79 3.42 0.12
CA LYS A 322 -20.85 1.97 -0.12
C LYS A 322 -20.82 1.62 -1.61
N SER A 323 -20.04 2.34 -2.37
CA SER A 323 -19.87 2.16 -3.81
C SER A 323 -18.41 2.44 -4.22
N CYS A 324 -18.05 2.04 -5.44
CA CYS A 324 -16.79 2.47 -6.02
C CYS A 324 -16.84 3.98 -6.30
N TRP A 325 -15.98 4.73 -5.61
CA TRP A 325 -15.79 6.13 -5.90
C TRP A 325 -15.06 6.27 -7.23
N THR A 326 -15.66 6.96 -8.15
CA THR A 326 -15.08 7.22 -9.47
C THR A 326 -14.78 8.70 -9.58
N PRO A 327 -13.64 9.08 -10.18
CA PRO A 327 -13.30 10.49 -10.38
C PRO A 327 -14.30 11.27 -11.24
N MET A 328 -15.25 10.55 -11.88
CA MET A 328 -16.25 11.15 -12.78
C MET A 328 -17.64 10.62 -12.51
#